data_ffbfa50b591958e1dabe979e45b04843
#
_entry.id   ffbfa50b591958e1dabe979e45b04843
#
_cell.length_a   1.000
_cell.length_b   1.000
_cell.length_c   1.000
_cell.angle_alpha   90.00
_cell.angle_beta   90.00
_cell.angle_gamma   90.00
#
_symmetry.space_group_name_H-M   'P 1'
#
loop_
_entity.id
_entity.type
_entity.pdbx_description
1 polymer ?
#
loop_
_entity_poly.entity_id
_entity_poly.type
_entity_poly.pdbx_seq_one_letter_code
_entity_poly.pdbx_strand_id
1 'polypeptide(L)'
;MHIAIAGNIGSGKTTLTRMLAARYGWTPKYESVDFNPYLSDFYDDMSRWSFNLQIYFLNKRFKNVVDISKNSETIIQDRTIYEDAKIFAPNLHDMGLMSSRDFDTYSDLFDLMMSLVKMPDLLIYLKSSIPNLVSQIQKRGREYEKTIRIDYLTGLNERYDKWIDSYKGHLLVIDADKYKFGNKEEDFEAVTDMIDSELFGDRKSTRLNSSH
;
A
#
# COMPACT_ATOMS: atom_id res chain seq x y z
N MET A 1 -5.28 9.13 -14.41
CA MET A 1 -5.58 7.79 -13.84
C MET A 1 -4.82 7.64 -12.53
N HIS A 2 -5.42 7.00 -11.54
CA HIS A 2 -4.81 6.75 -10.23
C HIS A 2 -4.61 5.25 -10.01
N ILE A 3 -3.37 4.79 -10.04
CA ILE A 3 -2.96 3.43 -9.69
C ILE A 3 -2.40 3.45 -8.27
N ALA A 4 -2.84 2.53 -7.42
CA ALA A 4 -2.34 2.45 -6.05
C ALA A 4 -1.76 1.07 -5.75
N ILE A 5 -0.68 1.02 -4.99
CA ILE A 5 -0.05 -0.23 -4.54
C ILE A 5 -0.23 -0.36 -3.03
N ALA A 6 -0.90 -1.41 -2.62
CA ALA A 6 -1.13 -1.79 -1.22
C ALA A 6 -0.33 -3.03 -0.84
N GLY A 7 -0.08 -3.19 0.44
CA GLY A 7 0.60 -4.36 0.99
C GLY A 7 1.31 -4.07 2.31
N ASN A 8 1.60 -5.11 3.07
CA ASN A 8 2.19 -5.02 4.39
C ASN A 8 3.61 -4.40 4.37
N ILE A 9 4.15 -4.08 5.52
CA ILE A 9 5.54 -3.62 5.70
C ILE A 9 6.48 -4.69 5.15
N GLY A 10 7.38 -4.30 4.24
CA GLY A 10 8.32 -5.24 3.60
C GLY A 10 7.81 -5.97 2.36
N SER A 11 6.57 -5.75 1.90
CA SER A 11 6.00 -6.46 0.73
C SER A 11 6.58 -6.05 -0.64
N GLY A 12 7.40 -4.99 -0.71
CA GLY A 12 8.02 -4.55 -1.95
C GLY A 12 7.30 -3.42 -2.70
N LYS A 13 6.31 -2.76 -2.08
CA LYS A 13 5.53 -1.67 -2.69
C LYS A 13 6.38 -0.60 -3.37
N THR A 14 7.33 -0.03 -2.63
CA THR A 14 8.20 1.06 -3.13
C THR A 14 9.04 0.61 -4.34
N THR A 15 9.53 -0.62 -4.32
CA THR A 15 10.27 -1.22 -5.43
C THR A 15 9.37 -1.33 -6.66
N LEU A 16 8.17 -1.91 -6.51
CA LEU A 16 7.24 -2.05 -7.62
C LEU A 16 6.76 -0.69 -8.15
N THR A 17 6.44 0.26 -7.26
CA THR A 17 6.08 1.63 -7.65
C THR A 17 7.14 2.27 -8.52
N ARG A 18 8.42 2.19 -8.13
CA ARG A 18 9.54 2.74 -8.89
C ARG A 18 9.69 2.07 -10.25
N MET A 19 9.59 0.74 -10.31
CA MET A 19 9.77 -0.02 -11.54
C MET A 19 8.63 0.25 -12.53
N LEU A 20 7.38 0.28 -12.08
CA LEU A 20 6.22 0.58 -12.93
C LEU A 20 6.21 2.05 -13.39
N ALA A 21 6.58 2.99 -12.51
CA ALA A 21 6.73 4.39 -12.89
C ALA A 21 7.74 4.56 -14.04
N ALA A 22 8.89 3.88 -13.95
CA ALA A 22 9.90 3.89 -15.00
C ALA A 22 9.42 3.21 -16.31
N ARG A 23 8.73 2.06 -16.19
CA ARG A 23 8.23 1.26 -17.33
C ARG A 23 7.17 2.01 -18.15
N TYR A 24 6.21 2.64 -17.45
CA TYR A 24 5.05 3.27 -18.10
C TYR A 24 5.13 4.80 -18.23
N GLY A 25 6.16 5.43 -17.67
CA GLY A 25 6.26 6.88 -17.61
C GLY A 25 5.25 7.51 -16.66
N TRP A 26 4.78 6.78 -15.63
CA TRP A 26 3.83 7.30 -14.64
C TRP A 26 4.53 8.12 -13.57
N THR A 27 3.82 9.09 -13.01
CA THR A 27 4.34 9.94 -11.92
C THR A 27 4.21 9.21 -10.58
N PRO A 28 5.33 8.86 -9.90
CA PRO A 28 5.26 8.15 -8.63
C PRO A 28 4.97 9.12 -7.46
N LYS A 29 4.14 8.65 -6.52
CA LYS A 29 3.93 9.24 -5.20
C LYS A 29 4.35 8.22 -4.14
N TYR A 30 5.51 8.43 -3.54
CA TYR A 30 6.06 7.53 -2.53
C TYR A 30 5.49 7.80 -1.14
N GLU A 31 5.51 6.77 -0.29
CA GLU A 31 5.20 6.91 1.13
C GLU A 31 6.23 7.84 1.82
N SER A 32 5.72 8.84 2.54
CA SER A 32 6.58 9.80 3.29
C SER A 32 7.01 9.19 4.63
N VAL A 33 7.93 8.23 4.59
CA VAL A 33 8.54 7.65 5.81
C VAL A 33 9.78 8.43 6.24
N ASP A 34 10.53 8.98 5.28
CA ASP A 34 11.66 9.84 5.56
C ASP A 34 11.18 11.16 6.16
N PHE A 35 11.86 11.62 7.20
CA PHE A 35 11.48 12.81 7.97
C PHE A 35 10.14 12.73 8.71
N ASN A 36 9.60 11.53 8.94
CA ASN A 36 8.43 11.35 9.80
C ASN A 36 8.85 11.56 11.27
N PRO A 37 8.31 12.58 11.96
CA PRO A 37 8.77 12.94 13.30
C PRO A 37 8.32 11.95 14.39
N TYR A 38 7.40 11.03 14.08
CA TYR A 38 6.82 10.11 15.05
C TYR A 38 7.26 8.65 14.85
N LEU A 39 7.86 8.31 13.70
CA LEU A 39 8.02 6.92 13.32
C LEU A 39 9.01 6.16 14.22
N SER A 40 10.13 6.79 14.58
CA SER A 40 11.11 6.22 15.52
C SER A 40 10.50 6.05 16.90
N ASP A 41 9.91 7.13 17.44
CA ASP A 41 9.28 7.16 18.75
C ASP A 41 8.15 6.15 18.87
N PHE A 42 7.39 5.94 17.77
CA PHE A 42 6.33 4.95 17.72
C PHE A 42 6.85 3.52 17.90
N TYR A 43 7.96 3.15 17.26
CA TYR A 43 8.52 1.80 17.44
C TYR A 43 9.15 1.61 18.82
N ASP A 44 9.56 2.69 19.50
CA ASP A 44 10.07 2.65 20.87
C ASP A 44 8.93 2.58 21.90
N ASP A 45 7.83 3.32 21.69
CA ASP A 45 6.62 3.30 22.55
C ASP A 45 5.35 3.43 21.70
N MET A 46 4.90 2.29 21.19
CA MET A 46 3.71 2.22 20.31
C MET A 46 2.45 2.77 21.00
N SER A 47 2.26 2.49 22.28
CA SER A 47 1.08 2.93 23.04
C SER A 47 1.01 4.45 23.15
N ARG A 48 2.15 5.09 23.39
CA ARG A 48 2.21 6.56 23.50
C ARG A 48 1.99 7.26 22.17
N TRP A 49 2.52 6.71 21.07
CA TRP A 49 2.64 7.43 19.81
C TRP A 49 1.69 6.95 18.70
N SER A 50 0.89 5.91 18.92
CA SER A 50 -0.02 5.33 17.93
C SER A 50 -0.93 6.36 17.29
N PHE A 51 -1.68 7.12 18.09
CA PHE A 51 -2.62 8.12 17.58
C PHE A 51 -1.91 9.23 16.79
N ASN A 52 -0.82 9.76 17.35
CA ASN A 52 -0.06 10.84 16.70
C ASN A 52 0.49 10.41 15.34
N LEU A 53 1.06 9.19 15.26
CA LEU A 53 1.57 8.64 14.00
C LEU A 53 0.46 8.42 12.98
N GLN A 54 -0.68 7.86 13.39
CA GLN A 54 -1.79 7.59 12.49
C GLN A 54 -2.42 8.89 11.95
N ILE A 55 -2.57 9.92 12.78
CA ILE A 55 -3.02 11.25 12.33
C ILE A 55 -2.01 11.89 11.36
N TYR A 56 -0.71 11.76 11.62
CA TYR A 56 0.32 12.26 10.72
C TYR A 56 0.22 11.61 9.32
N PHE A 57 0.12 10.27 9.28
CA PHE A 57 -0.03 9.56 8.02
C PHE A 57 -1.34 9.91 7.31
N LEU A 58 -2.45 9.95 8.03
CA LEU A 58 -3.75 10.31 7.48
C LEU A 58 -3.71 11.67 6.79
N ASN A 59 -3.14 12.69 7.46
CA ASN A 59 -2.98 14.03 6.91
C ASN A 59 -2.13 14.04 5.62
N LYS A 60 -0.97 13.35 5.63
CA LYS A 60 -0.08 13.30 4.48
C LYS A 60 -0.71 12.58 3.29
N ARG A 61 -1.40 11.46 3.53
CA ARG A 61 -2.07 10.69 2.47
C ARG A 61 -3.28 11.40 1.91
N PHE A 62 -4.07 12.05 2.76
CA PHE A 62 -5.21 12.86 2.31
C PHE A 62 -4.75 13.98 1.38
N LYS A 63 -3.69 14.70 1.74
CA LYS A 63 -3.07 15.70 0.86
C LYS A 63 -2.66 15.09 -0.48
N ASN A 64 -1.99 13.92 -0.48
CA ASN A 64 -1.59 13.23 -1.69
C ASN A 64 -2.81 12.88 -2.57
N VAL A 65 -3.90 12.35 -2.00
CA VAL A 65 -5.10 11.98 -2.75
C VAL A 65 -5.79 13.20 -3.34
N VAL A 66 -5.84 14.31 -2.61
CA VAL A 66 -6.36 15.59 -3.14
C VAL A 66 -5.50 16.10 -4.31
N ASP A 67 -4.17 16.02 -4.20
CA ASP A 67 -3.26 16.41 -5.27
C ASP A 67 -3.42 15.49 -6.50
N ILE A 68 -3.56 14.17 -6.28
CA ILE A 68 -3.81 13.18 -7.34
C ILE A 68 -5.12 13.51 -8.08
N SER A 69 -6.19 13.83 -7.35
CA SER A 69 -7.51 14.11 -7.94
C SER A 69 -7.52 15.34 -8.86
N LYS A 70 -6.56 16.24 -8.71
CA LYS A 70 -6.40 17.46 -9.54
C LYS A 70 -5.48 17.27 -10.72
N ASN A 71 -4.80 16.13 -10.82
CA ASN A 71 -3.79 15.87 -11.84
C ASN A 71 -4.42 15.12 -13.03
N SER A 72 -4.07 15.51 -14.26
CA SER A 72 -4.49 14.85 -15.49
C SER A 72 -3.63 13.67 -15.90
N GLU A 73 -2.42 13.55 -15.32
CA GLU A 73 -1.48 12.47 -15.61
C GLU A 73 -1.87 11.17 -14.89
N THR A 74 -1.26 10.06 -15.32
CA THR A 74 -1.34 8.80 -14.57
C THR A 74 -0.36 8.85 -13.41
N ILE A 75 -0.90 8.68 -12.19
CA ILE A 75 -0.11 8.66 -10.96
C ILE A 75 -0.16 7.26 -10.36
N ILE A 76 1.01 6.77 -9.93
CA ILE A 76 1.16 5.54 -9.18
C ILE A 76 1.54 5.87 -7.73
N GLN A 77 0.74 5.41 -6.78
CA GLN A 77 0.87 5.72 -5.36
C GLN A 77 1.35 4.51 -4.57
N ASP A 78 2.43 4.67 -3.81
CA ASP A 78 2.91 3.71 -2.81
C ASP A 78 2.13 3.91 -1.51
N ARG A 79 1.28 2.97 -1.17
CA ARG A 79 0.37 2.91 -0.03
C ARG A 79 -0.79 3.91 -0.08
N THR A 80 -1.96 3.44 0.24
CA THR A 80 -3.21 4.20 0.20
C THR A 80 -3.62 4.72 1.57
N ILE A 81 -4.49 5.73 1.57
CA ILE A 81 -5.15 6.21 2.79
C ILE A 81 -6.08 5.15 3.41
N TYR A 82 -6.61 4.22 2.61
CA TYR A 82 -7.46 3.13 3.09
C TYR A 82 -6.72 2.17 4.01
N GLU A 83 -5.41 1.95 3.77
CA GLU A 83 -4.59 1.06 4.61
C GLU A 83 -4.44 1.63 6.02
N ASP A 84 -4.30 2.94 6.17
CA ASP A 84 -4.21 3.58 7.49
C ASP A 84 -5.48 3.29 8.31
N ALA A 85 -6.66 3.44 7.74
CA ALA A 85 -7.95 3.31 8.43
C ALA A 85 -8.47 1.87 8.50
N LYS A 86 -8.13 1.00 7.54
CA LYS A 86 -8.65 -0.38 7.51
C LYS A 86 -7.68 -1.40 8.08
N ILE A 87 -6.39 -1.06 8.15
CA ILE A 87 -5.32 -1.98 8.56
C ILE A 87 -4.60 -1.48 9.81
N PHE A 88 -3.93 -0.31 9.74
CA PHE A 88 -3.01 0.12 10.80
C PHE A 88 -3.72 0.61 12.06
N ALA A 89 -4.64 1.55 11.96
CA ALA A 89 -5.35 2.08 13.13
C ALA A 89 -6.20 1.01 13.85
N PRO A 90 -7.00 0.18 13.15
CA PRO A 90 -7.73 -0.92 13.79
C PRO A 90 -6.80 -1.95 14.44
N ASN A 91 -5.64 -2.26 13.84
CA ASN A 91 -4.68 -3.19 14.44
C ASN A 91 -4.13 -2.65 15.77
N LEU A 92 -3.78 -1.38 15.81
CA LEU A 92 -3.30 -0.73 17.03
C LEU A 92 -4.38 -0.67 18.12
N HIS A 93 -5.63 -0.40 17.75
CA HIS A 93 -6.76 -0.41 18.66
C HIS A 93 -6.99 -1.81 19.27
N ASP A 94 -7.05 -2.85 18.44
CA ASP A 94 -7.30 -4.23 18.91
C ASP A 94 -6.14 -4.78 19.76
N MET A 95 -4.92 -4.31 19.55
CA MET A 95 -3.76 -4.61 20.38
C MET A 95 -3.75 -3.83 21.71
N GLY A 96 -4.71 -2.93 21.93
CA GLY A 96 -4.75 -2.05 23.12
C GLY A 96 -3.69 -0.94 23.10
N LEU A 97 -3.10 -0.66 21.93
CA LEU A 97 -2.06 0.36 21.72
C LEU A 97 -2.64 1.72 21.29
N MET A 98 -3.94 1.77 21.00
CA MET A 98 -4.71 2.99 20.75
C MET A 98 -6.01 2.91 21.54
N SER A 99 -6.36 3.98 22.27
CA SER A 99 -7.60 4.02 23.03
C SER A 99 -8.83 4.02 22.11
N SER A 100 -9.97 3.50 22.58
CA SER A 100 -11.23 3.55 21.82
C SER A 100 -11.63 4.98 21.45
N ARG A 101 -11.46 5.93 22.39
CA ARG A 101 -11.73 7.36 22.14
C ARG A 101 -10.88 7.92 21.00
N ASP A 102 -9.59 7.58 20.96
CA ASP A 102 -8.67 8.05 19.92
C ASP A 102 -8.98 7.37 18.57
N PHE A 103 -9.32 6.08 18.61
CA PHE A 103 -9.73 5.32 17.44
C PHE A 103 -11.04 5.83 16.83
N ASP A 104 -12.05 6.13 17.65
CA ASP A 104 -13.32 6.70 17.19
C ASP A 104 -13.09 8.08 16.54
N THR A 105 -12.30 8.95 17.19
CA THR A 105 -11.94 10.27 16.64
C THR A 105 -11.21 10.15 15.30
N TYR A 106 -10.28 9.20 15.19
CA TYR A 106 -9.56 8.93 13.95
C TYR A 106 -10.51 8.45 12.84
N SER A 107 -11.43 7.54 13.17
CA SER A 107 -12.37 6.96 12.22
C SER A 107 -13.35 8.00 11.68
N ASP A 108 -13.88 8.86 12.54
CA ASP A 108 -14.77 9.95 12.14
C ASP A 108 -14.06 10.92 11.18
N LEU A 109 -12.80 11.26 11.47
CA LEU A 109 -12.00 12.11 10.60
C LEU A 109 -11.73 11.45 9.23
N PHE A 110 -11.41 10.16 9.23
CA PHE A 110 -11.21 9.39 8.00
C PHE A 110 -12.48 9.37 7.14
N ASP A 111 -13.64 9.07 7.72
CA ASP A 111 -14.91 8.99 7.00
C ASP A 111 -15.28 10.34 6.37
N LEU A 112 -15.04 11.44 7.08
CA LEU A 112 -15.21 12.77 6.54
C LEU A 112 -14.29 13.02 5.34
N MET A 113 -13.01 12.66 5.44
CA MET A 113 -12.05 12.82 4.34
C MET A 113 -12.43 11.97 3.13
N MET A 114 -12.92 10.74 3.34
CA MET A 114 -13.30 9.83 2.25
C MET A 114 -14.54 10.29 1.49
N SER A 115 -15.41 11.07 2.10
CA SER A 115 -16.54 11.68 1.40
C SER A 115 -16.11 12.69 0.30
N LEU A 116 -14.86 13.13 0.34
CA LEU A 116 -14.30 14.18 -0.53
C LEU A 116 -13.37 13.64 -1.64
N VAL A 117 -13.06 12.36 -1.65
CA VAL A 117 -12.08 11.76 -2.58
C VAL A 117 -12.62 10.51 -3.27
N LYS A 118 -12.03 10.18 -4.43
CA LYS A 118 -12.37 8.97 -5.20
C LYS A 118 -11.40 7.84 -4.88
N MET A 119 -11.90 6.60 -5.02
CA MET A 119 -11.08 5.40 -4.98
C MET A 119 -10.07 5.39 -6.15
N PRO A 120 -8.94 4.66 -6.02
CA PRO A 120 -8.04 4.40 -7.13
C PRO A 120 -8.78 3.71 -8.30
N ASP A 121 -8.33 4.02 -9.53
CA ASP A 121 -8.82 3.34 -10.73
C ASP A 121 -8.40 1.86 -10.77
N LEU A 122 -7.22 1.54 -10.20
CA LEU A 122 -6.74 0.17 -9.95
C LEU A 122 -5.98 0.12 -8.63
N LEU A 123 -6.32 -0.84 -7.78
CA LEU A 123 -5.55 -1.22 -6.59
C LEU A 123 -4.75 -2.49 -6.89
N ILE A 124 -3.43 -2.42 -6.74
CA ILE A 124 -2.52 -3.56 -6.83
C ILE A 124 -2.16 -3.97 -5.40
N TYR A 125 -2.58 -5.15 -4.97
CA TYR A 125 -2.25 -5.68 -3.65
C TYR A 125 -1.10 -6.68 -3.73
N LEU A 126 -0.01 -6.39 -3.02
CA LEU A 126 1.13 -7.30 -2.85
C LEU A 126 0.89 -8.21 -1.65
N LYS A 127 0.40 -9.42 -1.91
CA LYS A 127 0.24 -10.47 -0.90
C LYS A 127 1.59 -11.10 -0.58
N SER A 128 1.94 -11.21 0.70
CA SER A 128 3.21 -11.80 1.11
C SER A 128 3.08 -12.53 2.45
N SER A 129 3.83 -13.61 2.62
CA SER A 129 3.90 -14.36 3.87
C SER A 129 4.74 -13.64 4.93
N ILE A 130 4.45 -13.89 6.20
CA ILE A 130 5.22 -13.31 7.32
C ILE A 130 6.73 -13.62 7.22
N PRO A 131 7.18 -14.85 6.92
CA PRO A 131 8.61 -15.12 6.74
C PRO A 131 9.26 -14.25 5.65
N ASN A 132 8.58 -14.06 4.52
CA ASN A 132 9.10 -13.22 3.44
C ASN A 132 9.15 -11.74 3.86
N LEU A 133 8.11 -11.22 4.52
CA LEU A 133 8.08 -9.85 5.05
C LEU A 133 9.24 -9.60 6.00
N VAL A 134 9.45 -10.48 6.98
CA VAL A 134 10.56 -10.39 7.95
C VAL A 134 11.91 -10.37 7.24
N SER A 135 12.11 -11.28 6.28
CA SER A 135 13.35 -11.34 5.47
C SER A 135 13.60 -10.02 4.71
N GLN A 136 12.57 -9.45 4.09
CA GLN A 136 12.69 -8.18 3.35
C GLN A 136 12.94 -6.98 4.27
N ILE A 137 12.31 -6.93 5.44
CA ILE A 137 12.53 -5.89 6.46
C ILE A 137 13.98 -5.95 6.95
N GLN A 138 14.48 -7.13 7.29
CA GLN A 138 15.87 -7.33 7.72
C GLN A 138 16.88 -6.92 6.63
N LYS A 139 16.63 -7.32 5.38
CA LYS A 139 17.48 -6.96 4.24
C LYS A 139 17.51 -5.45 3.98
N ARG A 140 16.39 -4.76 4.19
CA ARG A 140 16.30 -3.29 4.05
C ARG A 140 17.08 -2.55 5.13
N GLY A 141 17.13 -3.08 6.35
CA GLY A 141 18.03 -2.64 7.44
C GLY A 141 17.72 -1.27 8.04
N ARG A 142 16.47 -0.81 8.02
CA ARG A 142 16.07 0.43 8.70
C ARG A 142 16.14 0.24 10.22
N GLU A 143 16.83 1.15 10.93
CA GLU A 143 17.07 1.03 12.37
C GLU A 143 15.76 0.89 13.18
N TYR A 144 14.77 1.74 12.93
CA TYR A 144 13.49 1.71 13.65
C TYR A 144 12.63 0.45 13.34
N GLU A 145 12.94 -0.27 12.28
CA GLU A 145 12.23 -1.51 11.92
C GLU A 145 12.81 -2.75 12.60
N LYS A 146 14.00 -2.66 13.20
CA LYS A 146 14.65 -3.80 13.90
C LYS A 146 13.81 -4.30 15.10
N THR A 147 12.98 -3.45 15.67
CA THR A 147 12.12 -3.75 16.83
C THR A 147 10.69 -4.13 16.44
N ILE A 148 10.39 -4.30 15.14
CA ILE A 148 9.05 -4.70 14.68
C ILE A 148 8.70 -6.07 15.25
N ARG A 149 7.59 -6.12 15.99
CA ARG A 149 7.07 -7.35 16.58
C ARG A 149 6.38 -8.21 15.52
N ILE A 150 6.60 -9.52 15.60
CA ILE A 150 5.98 -10.50 14.67
C ILE A 150 4.46 -10.52 14.82
N ASP A 151 3.94 -10.41 16.05
CA ASP A 151 2.49 -10.36 16.29
C ASP A 151 1.84 -9.13 15.66
N TYR A 152 2.54 -7.98 15.67
CA TYR A 152 2.09 -6.79 14.97
C TYR A 152 2.01 -7.00 13.44
N LEU A 153 3.06 -7.56 12.83
CA LEU A 153 3.05 -7.88 11.39
C LEU A 153 1.97 -8.89 11.03
N THR A 154 1.75 -9.90 11.87
CA THR A 154 0.73 -10.93 11.67
C THR A 154 -0.67 -10.32 11.72
N GLY A 155 -0.95 -9.49 12.72
CA GLY A 155 -2.22 -8.77 12.82
C GLY A 155 -2.49 -7.87 11.61
N LEU A 156 -1.47 -7.18 11.10
CA LEU A 156 -1.59 -6.41 9.85
C LEU A 156 -1.95 -7.33 8.67
N ASN A 157 -1.27 -8.47 8.50
CA ASN A 157 -1.51 -9.38 7.38
C ASN A 157 -2.93 -9.94 7.37
N GLU A 158 -3.45 -10.35 8.53
CA GLU A 158 -4.84 -10.82 8.67
C GLU A 158 -5.86 -9.75 8.30
N ARG A 159 -5.56 -8.47 8.62
CA ARG A 159 -6.42 -7.35 8.26
C ARG A 159 -6.37 -7.04 6.77
N TYR A 160 -5.19 -7.19 6.14
CA TYR A 160 -5.08 -7.09 4.69
C TYR A 160 -5.96 -8.12 4.00
N ASP A 161 -5.88 -9.39 4.40
CA ASP A 161 -6.70 -10.45 3.81
C ASP A 161 -8.20 -10.13 3.92
N LYS A 162 -8.67 -9.73 5.11
CA LYS A 162 -10.09 -9.32 5.32
C LYS A 162 -10.50 -8.11 4.47
N TRP A 163 -9.64 -7.11 4.38
CA TRP A 163 -9.94 -5.91 3.61
C TRP A 163 -10.01 -6.22 2.12
N ILE A 164 -9.06 -6.98 1.60
CA ILE A 164 -9.00 -7.35 0.18
C ILE A 164 -10.19 -8.23 -0.22
N ASP A 165 -10.61 -9.19 0.62
CA ASP A 165 -11.79 -10.01 0.40
C ASP A 165 -13.09 -9.18 0.29
N SER A 166 -13.14 -8.03 0.96
CA SER A 166 -14.29 -7.10 0.96
C SER A 166 -14.14 -5.93 -0.02
N TYR A 167 -13.00 -5.79 -0.69
CA TYR A 167 -12.73 -4.65 -1.56
C TYR A 167 -13.66 -4.62 -2.77
N LYS A 168 -14.29 -3.46 -3.04
CA LYS A 168 -15.31 -3.30 -4.09
C LYS A 168 -14.81 -2.61 -5.36
N GLY A 169 -13.59 -2.08 -5.35
CA GLY A 169 -12.98 -1.43 -6.51
C GLY A 169 -12.29 -2.43 -7.44
N HIS A 170 -11.65 -1.91 -8.47
CA HIS A 170 -10.83 -2.70 -9.38
C HIS A 170 -9.55 -3.14 -8.66
N LEU A 171 -9.31 -4.45 -8.60
CA LEU A 171 -8.27 -5.07 -7.77
C LEU A 171 -7.44 -6.08 -8.57
N LEU A 172 -6.12 -5.96 -8.47
CA LEU A 172 -5.16 -6.98 -8.91
C LEU A 172 -4.37 -7.48 -7.70
N VAL A 173 -4.40 -8.78 -7.45
CA VAL A 173 -3.59 -9.41 -6.38
C VAL A 173 -2.35 -10.04 -6.97
N ILE A 174 -1.17 -9.65 -6.47
CA ILE A 174 0.13 -10.19 -6.87
C ILE A 174 0.76 -10.91 -5.68
N ASP A 175 1.11 -12.19 -5.88
CA ASP A 175 1.84 -12.99 -4.90
C ASP A 175 3.32 -12.59 -4.90
N ALA A 176 3.73 -11.78 -3.91
CA ALA A 176 5.11 -11.30 -3.76
C ALA A 176 6.08 -12.41 -3.26
N ASP A 177 5.56 -13.54 -2.80
CA ASP A 177 6.39 -14.72 -2.48
C ASP A 177 6.76 -15.47 -3.75
N LYS A 178 5.90 -15.48 -4.76
CA LYS A 178 6.12 -16.09 -6.05
C LYS A 178 6.90 -15.20 -7.01
N TYR A 179 6.45 -13.95 -7.18
CA TYR A 179 7.05 -13.02 -8.13
C TYR A 179 8.11 -12.15 -7.47
N LYS A 180 9.39 -12.47 -7.71
CA LYS A 180 10.54 -11.72 -7.19
C LYS A 180 10.95 -10.57 -8.12
N PHE A 181 9.97 -9.76 -8.52
CA PHE A 181 10.08 -8.69 -9.52
C PHE A 181 11.24 -7.69 -9.27
N GLY A 182 11.65 -7.50 -8.03
CA GLY A 182 12.81 -6.66 -7.71
C GLY A 182 14.18 -7.28 -8.00
N ASN A 183 14.24 -8.59 -8.28
CA ASN A 183 15.49 -9.34 -8.47
C ASN A 183 15.52 -10.12 -9.79
N LYS A 184 14.37 -10.37 -10.42
CA LYS A 184 14.23 -11.17 -11.63
C LYS A 184 13.40 -10.40 -12.65
N GLU A 185 13.98 -10.17 -13.84
CA GLU A 185 13.31 -9.47 -14.92
C GLU A 185 12.09 -10.24 -15.43
N GLU A 186 12.19 -11.55 -15.55
CA GLU A 186 11.08 -12.44 -15.97
C GLU A 186 9.85 -12.30 -15.03
N ASP A 187 10.07 -12.21 -13.72
CA ASP A 187 9.00 -12.01 -12.75
C ASP A 187 8.38 -10.60 -12.88
N PHE A 188 9.19 -9.60 -13.19
CA PHE A 188 8.68 -8.25 -13.45
C PHE A 188 7.87 -8.18 -14.73
N GLU A 189 8.32 -8.80 -15.83
CA GLU A 189 7.54 -8.88 -17.08
C GLU A 189 6.22 -9.62 -16.84
N ALA A 190 6.20 -10.72 -16.08
CA ALA A 190 4.95 -11.40 -15.72
C ALA A 190 3.99 -10.50 -14.92
N VAL A 191 4.51 -9.69 -14.01
CA VAL A 191 3.70 -8.70 -13.26
C VAL A 191 3.16 -7.60 -14.18
N THR A 192 3.97 -7.09 -15.13
CA THR A 192 3.52 -6.09 -16.09
C THR A 192 2.46 -6.65 -17.04
N ASP A 193 2.58 -7.90 -17.49
CA ASP A 193 1.57 -8.56 -18.31
C ASP A 193 0.20 -8.65 -17.59
N MET A 194 0.20 -8.96 -16.30
CA MET A 194 -1.04 -8.95 -15.49
C MET A 194 -1.64 -7.54 -15.39
N ILE A 195 -0.82 -6.52 -15.14
CA ILE A 195 -1.26 -5.13 -15.06
C ILE A 195 -1.80 -4.64 -16.40
N ASP A 196 -1.14 -4.98 -17.51
CA ASP A 196 -1.59 -4.63 -18.86
C ASP A 196 -2.94 -5.27 -19.19
N SER A 197 -3.15 -6.53 -18.79
CA SER A 197 -4.44 -7.20 -18.94
C SER A 197 -5.56 -6.48 -18.18
N GLU A 198 -5.29 -6.06 -16.95
CA GLU A 198 -6.27 -5.33 -16.13
C GLU A 198 -6.59 -3.93 -16.69
N LEU A 199 -5.57 -3.20 -17.14
CA LEU A 199 -5.75 -1.80 -17.58
C LEU A 199 -6.23 -1.67 -19.02
N PHE A 200 -5.82 -2.58 -19.89
CA PHE A 200 -6.00 -2.44 -21.35
C PHE A 200 -6.75 -3.59 -22.00
N GLY A 201 -7.14 -4.61 -21.24
CA GLY A 201 -7.75 -5.85 -21.73
C GLY A 201 -6.79 -6.71 -22.54
N ASP A 202 -7.25 -7.88 -22.97
CA ASP A 202 -6.44 -8.81 -23.79
C ASP A 202 -6.19 -8.24 -25.20
N ARG A 203 -5.17 -7.40 -25.35
CA ARG A 203 -4.72 -6.90 -26.68
C ARG A 203 -4.17 -8.02 -27.59
N LYS A 204 -3.98 -9.24 -27.08
CA LYS A 204 -3.47 -10.38 -27.87
C LYS A 204 -4.48 -10.95 -28.87
N SER A 205 -5.79 -10.73 -28.68
CA SER A 205 -6.81 -11.24 -29.61
C SER A 205 -7.01 -10.39 -30.88
N THR A 206 -6.57 -9.14 -30.91
CA THR A 206 -6.84 -8.22 -32.02
C THR A 206 -5.74 -8.23 -33.10
N ARG A 207 -4.57 -8.84 -32.86
CA ARG A 207 -3.48 -8.90 -33.85
C ARG A 207 -3.51 -10.13 -34.78
N LEU A 208 -4.38 -11.09 -34.50
CA LEU A 208 -4.52 -12.31 -35.33
C LEU A 208 -5.59 -12.23 -36.42
N ASN A 209 -6.43 -11.19 -36.48
CA ASN A 209 -7.51 -11.04 -37.46
C ASN A 209 -7.25 -9.97 -38.55
N SER A 210 -6.05 -9.47 -38.72
CA SER A 210 -5.71 -8.50 -39.78
C SER A 210 -4.70 -9.05 -40.80
N SER A 211 -4.76 -10.37 -41.07
CA SER A 211 -3.99 -10.99 -42.14
C SER A 211 -4.92 -11.91 -42.93
N HIS A 212 -5.77 -11.27 -43.76
CA HIS A 212 -6.36 -11.89 -44.96
C HIS A 212 -6.65 -10.80 -45.98
#